data_5bbd797d8c003d60bb4da1f4bbeace58
#
_entry.id   5bbd797d8c003d60bb4da1f4bbeace58
#
_cell.length_a   1.000
_cell.length_b   1.000
_cell.length_c   1.000
_cell.angle_alpha   90.00
_cell.angle_beta   90.00
_cell.angle_gamma   90.00
#
_symmetry.space_group_name_H-M   'P 1'
#
loop_
_entity.id
_entity.type
_entity.pdbx_description
1 polymer ?
#
loop_
_entity_poly.entity_id
_entity_poly.type
_entity_poly.pdbx_seq_one_letter_code
_entity_poly.pdbx_strand_id
1 'polypeptide(L)'
;MNIATMIKMLAGNGGKGMGFTVGTVTAVDKAARTVDVQPLNEDAPLLGVNLQANQESAVGVVQIPREGSFVMVGFVQDGAAGMVLLCDDIEEAQVVIKDTDTASIVVNEKGVCMNGGSLGGLVKGEDITTRLNLIEKDINKLKQAFTSWSPVPQDGGAALKLSLIHI
;
A
#
# COMPACT_ATOMS: atom_id res chain seq x y z
N MET A 1 21.16 -29.08 -11.39
CA MET A 1 20.81 -28.68 -12.76
C MET A 1 21.36 -27.29 -12.98
N ASN A 2 22.17 -27.09 -14.03
CA ASN A 2 22.86 -25.82 -14.23
C ASN A 2 21.93 -24.85 -15.03
N ILE A 3 22.06 -23.54 -14.81
CA ILE A 3 21.24 -22.48 -15.43
C ILE A 3 21.26 -22.56 -16.96
N ALA A 4 22.42 -22.91 -17.57
CA ALA A 4 22.52 -23.08 -19.01
C ALA A 4 21.65 -24.24 -19.54
N THR A 5 21.48 -25.31 -18.76
CA THR A 5 20.60 -26.43 -19.08
C THR A 5 19.12 -26.03 -18.95
N MET A 6 18.77 -25.19 -17.97
CA MET A 6 17.42 -24.64 -17.85
C MET A 6 17.08 -23.73 -19.03
N ILE A 7 18.00 -22.83 -19.40
CA ILE A 7 17.83 -21.94 -20.56
C ILE A 7 17.69 -22.76 -21.85
N LYS A 8 18.49 -23.81 -22.04
CA LYS A 8 18.37 -24.70 -23.20
C LYS A 8 17.07 -25.50 -23.21
N MET A 9 16.56 -25.93 -22.06
CA MET A 9 15.25 -26.57 -21.97
C MET A 9 14.09 -25.61 -22.26
N LEU A 10 14.20 -24.37 -21.81
CA LEU A 10 13.23 -23.31 -22.12
C LEU A 10 13.29 -22.90 -23.61
N ALA A 11 14.47 -22.82 -24.19
CA ALA A 11 14.67 -22.45 -25.60
C ALA A 11 14.52 -23.63 -26.59
N GLY A 12 14.65 -24.89 -26.12
CA GLY A 12 14.68 -26.07 -26.99
C GLY A 12 13.39 -26.86 -27.09
N ASN A 13 12.37 -26.56 -26.27
CA ASN A 13 11.03 -27.14 -26.40
C ASN A 13 10.19 -26.31 -27.38
N GLY A 14 10.40 -26.50 -28.66
CA GLY A 14 9.56 -25.95 -29.70
C GLY A 14 8.10 -26.38 -29.52
N GLY A 15 7.28 -25.55 -28.91
CA GLY A 15 5.85 -25.68 -28.75
C GLY A 15 5.42 -26.11 -27.35
N LYS A 16 5.10 -25.17 -26.51
CA LYS A 16 4.42 -25.14 -25.20
C LYS A 16 5.25 -24.67 -24.01
N GLY A 17 6.26 -23.83 -24.21
CA GLY A 17 6.97 -23.15 -23.14
C GLY A 17 6.32 -21.83 -22.75
N MET A 18 6.39 -21.45 -21.48
CA MET A 18 6.11 -20.09 -21.05
C MET A 18 7.06 -19.15 -21.81
N GLY A 19 6.53 -18.34 -22.71
CA GLY A 19 7.29 -17.28 -23.38
C GLY A 19 7.42 -16.08 -22.47
N PHE A 20 8.58 -15.41 -22.52
CA PHE A 20 8.79 -14.15 -21.81
C PHE A 20 9.23 -13.10 -22.80
N THR A 21 8.76 -11.88 -22.62
CA THR A 21 9.29 -10.72 -23.34
C THR A 21 9.49 -9.56 -22.37
N VAL A 22 10.39 -8.67 -22.72
CA VAL A 22 10.61 -7.40 -22.02
C VAL A 22 10.14 -6.28 -22.92
N GLY A 23 9.45 -5.32 -22.35
CA GLY A 23 8.94 -4.18 -23.11
C GLY A 23 8.76 -2.95 -22.23
N THR A 24 8.40 -1.85 -22.86
CA THR A 24 8.10 -0.58 -22.23
C THR A 24 6.58 -0.40 -22.12
N VAL A 25 6.09 0.02 -20.98
CA VAL A 25 4.68 0.33 -20.76
C VAL A 25 4.30 1.58 -21.54
N THR A 26 3.30 1.49 -22.41
CA THR A 26 2.81 2.60 -23.24
C THR A 26 1.49 3.18 -22.75
N ALA A 27 0.68 2.40 -22.07
CA ALA A 27 -0.56 2.84 -21.44
C ALA A 27 -0.89 1.98 -20.22
N VAL A 28 -1.61 2.57 -19.25
CA VAL A 28 -2.03 1.90 -18.00
C VAL A 28 -3.53 2.09 -17.82
N ASP A 29 -4.28 1.00 -17.75
CA ASP A 29 -5.69 1.01 -17.33
C ASP A 29 -5.80 0.47 -15.90
N LYS A 30 -5.89 1.39 -14.92
CA LYS A 30 -6.00 1.05 -13.49
C LYS A 30 -7.32 0.36 -13.15
N ALA A 31 -8.39 0.69 -13.85
CA ALA A 31 -9.72 0.13 -13.60
C ALA A 31 -9.80 -1.32 -14.08
N ALA A 32 -9.29 -1.58 -15.28
CA ALA A 32 -9.20 -2.92 -15.85
C ALA A 32 -8.00 -3.71 -15.30
N ARG A 33 -7.05 -3.04 -14.60
CA ARG A 33 -5.78 -3.63 -14.12
C ARG A 33 -4.99 -4.27 -15.25
N THR A 34 -4.85 -3.52 -16.36
CA THR A 34 -4.10 -3.92 -17.55
C THR A 34 -3.13 -2.83 -17.96
N VAL A 35 -2.16 -3.23 -18.75
CA VAL A 35 -1.20 -2.33 -19.39
C VAL A 35 -1.01 -2.71 -20.84
N ASP A 36 -0.71 -1.71 -21.66
CA ASP A 36 -0.20 -1.92 -23.00
C ASP A 36 1.32 -1.84 -22.97
N VAL A 37 1.97 -2.78 -23.64
CA VAL A 37 3.41 -2.92 -23.62
C VAL A 37 3.97 -2.96 -25.03
N GLN A 38 4.95 -2.11 -25.34
CA GLN A 38 5.75 -2.19 -26.55
C GLN A 38 6.98 -3.07 -26.29
N PRO A 39 7.07 -4.27 -26.89
CA PRO A 39 8.24 -5.13 -26.77
C PRO A 39 9.52 -4.46 -27.28
N LEU A 40 10.67 -4.72 -26.61
CA LEU A 40 11.96 -4.16 -27.00
C LEU A 40 12.54 -4.72 -28.30
N ASN A 41 12.05 -5.87 -28.73
CA ASN A 41 12.44 -6.53 -29.98
C ASN A 41 11.68 -6.04 -31.23
N GLU A 42 10.97 -4.91 -31.11
CA GLU A 42 10.17 -4.31 -32.18
C GLU A 42 9.00 -5.18 -32.68
N ASP A 43 8.62 -6.23 -31.93
CA ASP A 43 7.39 -6.99 -32.21
C ASP A 43 6.13 -6.12 -32.02
N ALA A 44 4.99 -6.62 -32.47
CA ALA A 44 3.73 -5.95 -32.33
C ALA A 44 3.42 -5.61 -30.86
N PRO A 45 2.78 -4.43 -30.59
CA PRO A 45 2.38 -4.05 -29.26
C PRO A 45 1.49 -5.12 -28.60
N LEU A 46 1.72 -5.36 -27.33
CA LEU A 46 0.88 -6.22 -26.50
C LEU A 46 -0.16 -5.35 -25.82
N LEU A 47 -1.43 -5.56 -26.15
CA LEU A 47 -2.52 -4.77 -25.61
C LEU A 47 -3.23 -5.53 -24.49
N GLY A 48 -3.60 -4.82 -23.42
CA GLY A 48 -4.38 -5.37 -22.32
C GLY A 48 -3.67 -6.47 -21.53
N VAL A 49 -2.35 -6.35 -21.32
CA VAL A 49 -1.56 -7.28 -20.53
C VAL A 49 -1.99 -7.19 -19.07
N ASN A 50 -2.27 -8.32 -18.45
CA ASN A 50 -2.82 -8.41 -17.11
C ASN A 50 -1.80 -8.04 -16.02
N LEU A 51 -2.24 -7.29 -15.00
CA LEU A 51 -1.44 -7.00 -13.80
C LEU A 51 -1.70 -7.98 -12.65
N GLN A 52 -2.68 -8.85 -12.78
CA GLN A 52 -3.00 -9.89 -11.80
C GLN A 52 -3.56 -11.15 -12.47
N ALA A 53 -3.51 -12.27 -11.77
CA ALA A 53 -3.92 -13.56 -12.31
C ALA A 53 -5.44 -13.69 -12.58
N ASN A 54 -6.26 -13.00 -11.80
CA ASN A 54 -7.72 -12.95 -11.98
C ASN A 54 -8.18 -11.49 -12.03
N GLN A 55 -8.51 -11.01 -13.22
CA GLN A 55 -8.90 -9.62 -13.44
C GLN A 55 -10.31 -9.28 -12.96
N GLU A 56 -11.19 -10.26 -12.81
CA GLU A 56 -12.53 -10.07 -12.25
C GLU A 56 -12.50 -9.87 -10.73
N SER A 57 -11.36 -10.20 -10.09
CA SER A 57 -11.22 -10.08 -8.64
C SER A 57 -10.76 -8.69 -8.24
N ALA A 58 -11.47 -8.07 -7.31
CA ALA A 58 -11.04 -6.84 -6.67
C ALA A 58 -9.96 -7.06 -5.58
N VAL A 59 -9.75 -8.31 -5.15
CA VAL A 59 -8.80 -8.66 -4.09
C VAL A 59 -7.48 -9.18 -4.68
N GLY A 60 -6.41 -9.05 -3.91
CA GLY A 60 -5.08 -9.51 -4.27
C GLY A 60 -4.00 -8.45 -4.10
N VAL A 61 -2.83 -8.75 -4.65
CA VAL A 61 -1.70 -7.82 -4.72
C VAL A 61 -1.54 -7.39 -6.17
N VAL A 62 -1.56 -6.09 -6.40
CA VAL A 62 -1.40 -5.50 -7.73
C VAL A 62 -0.30 -4.44 -7.66
N GLN A 63 0.65 -4.53 -8.58
CA GLN A 63 1.63 -3.47 -8.84
C GLN A 63 1.24 -2.78 -10.15
N ILE A 64 1.01 -1.49 -10.09
CA ILE A 64 0.67 -0.68 -11.25
C ILE A 64 1.95 0.00 -11.72
N PRO A 65 2.53 -0.42 -12.85
CA PRO A 65 3.74 0.18 -13.36
C PRO A 65 3.47 1.60 -13.86
N ARG A 66 4.51 2.42 -13.87
CA ARG A 66 4.47 3.75 -14.47
C ARG A 66 4.57 3.65 -15.99
N GLU A 67 3.86 4.53 -16.72
CA GLU A 67 4.07 4.68 -18.16
C GLU A 67 5.55 5.01 -18.44
N GLY A 68 6.14 4.36 -19.44
CA GLY A 68 7.54 4.47 -19.81
C GLY A 68 8.46 3.53 -19.00
N SER A 69 7.98 2.82 -17.97
CA SER A 69 8.78 1.84 -17.24
C SER A 69 8.97 0.53 -18.03
N PHE A 70 9.99 -0.23 -17.66
CA PHE A 70 10.23 -1.54 -18.22
C PHE A 70 9.46 -2.61 -17.45
N VAL A 71 8.86 -3.55 -18.20
CA VAL A 71 8.15 -4.69 -17.63
C VAL A 71 8.60 -5.99 -18.29
N MET A 72 8.56 -7.06 -17.50
CA MET A 72 8.67 -8.41 -18.00
C MET A 72 7.28 -9.03 -18.11
N VAL A 73 6.90 -9.44 -19.31
CA VAL A 73 5.62 -10.09 -19.59
C VAL A 73 5.83 -11.57 -19.79
N GLY A 74 5.09 -12.38 -19.07
CA GLY A 74 4.99 -13.83 -19.27
C GLY A 74 3.72 -14.19 -20.03
N PHE A 75 3.81 -15.16 -20.93
CA PHE A 75 2.67 -15.67 -21.68
C PHE A 75 2.30 -17.06 -21.21
N VAL A 76 1.02 -17.32 -21.06
CA VAL A 76 0.45 -18.63 -20.75
C VAL A 76 -0.38 -19.12 -21.93
N GLN A 77 -0.56 -20.43 -22.04
CA GLN A 77 -1.41 -21.06 -23.06
C GLN A 77 -1.07 -20.64 -24.50
N ASP A 78 0.19 -20.83 -24.88
CA ASP A 78 0.68 -20.54 -26.25
C ASP A 78 0.46 -19.06 -26.70
N GLY A 79 0.54 -18.12 -25.76
CA GLY A 79 0.40 -16.69 -26.04
C GLY A 79 -1.02 -16.12 -25.95
N ALA A 80 -1.99 -16.94 -25.53
CA ALA A 80 -3.39 -16.51 -25.43
C ALA A 80 -3.62 -15.43 -24.33
N ALA A 81 -2.76 -15.39 -23.30
CA ALA A 81 -2.82 -14.38 -22.25
C ALA A 81 -1.42 -13.95 -21.82
N GLY A 82 -1.22 -12.64 -21.69
CA GLY A 82 -0.01 -12.03 -21.13
C GLY A 82 -0.27 -11.52 -19.71
N MET A 83 0.73 -11.68 -18.84
CA MET A 83 0.70 -11.14 -17.49
C MET A 83 2.05 -10.50 -17.16
N VAL A 84 2.02 -9.33 -16.55
CA VAL A 84 3.22 -8.68 -16.03
C VAL A 84 3.73 -9.47 -14.83
N LEU A 85 4.99 -9.87 -14.88
CA LEU A 85 5.66 -10.62 -13.83
C LEU A 85 6.56 -9.74 -12.96
N LEU A 86 7.23 -8.78 -13.57
CA LEU A 86 8.14 -7.83 -12.93
C LEU A 86 7.99 -6.47 -13.58
N CYS A 87 8.16 -5.42 -12.81
CA CYS A 87 8.29 -4.04 -13.25
C CYS A 87 9.45 -3.36 -12.52
N ASP A 88 10.10 -2.41 -13.18
CA ASP A 88 11.24 -1.67 -12.60
C ASP A 88 10.79 -0.41 -11.85
N ASP A 89 9.73 0.25 -12.32
CA ASP A 89 9.16 1.43 -11.67
C ASP A 89 7.63 1.30 -11.55
N ILE A 90 7.11 1.59 -10.37
CA ILE A 90 5.68 1.50 -10.06
C ILE A 90 5.11 2.86 -9.67
N GLU A 91 3.94 3.17 -10.18
CA GLU A 91 3.16 4.33 -9.76
C GLU A 91 2.38 4.05 -8.47
N GLU A 92 1.90 2.80 -8.33
CA GLU A 92 1.06 2.40 -7.21
C GLU A 92 1.20 0.92 -6.90
N ALA A 93 1.20 0.56 -5.62
CA ALA A 93 1.07 -0.81 -5.14
C ALA A 93 -0.21 -0.95 -4.31
N GLN A 94 -1.00 -1.97 -4.61
CA GLN A 94 -2.26 -2.27 -3.92
C GLN A 94 -2.19 -3.65 -3.27
N VAL A 95 -2.61 -3.74 -2.01
CA VAL A 95 -2.88 -5.01 -1.31
C VAL A 95 -4.32 -4.93 -0.82
N VAL A 96 -5.20 -5.72 -1.41
CA VAL A 96 -6.63 -5.76 -1.05
C VAL A 96 -6.98 -7.18 -0.61
N ILE A 97 -7.41 -7.34 0.64
CA ILE A 97 -7.75 -8.65 1.22
C ILE A 97 -9.25 -8.93 1.12
N LYS A 98 -10.08 -7.91 1.27
CA LYS A 98 -11.53 -8.05 1.21
C LYS A 98 -12.15 -7.04 0.26
N ASP A 99 -12.02 -5.77 0.57
CA ASP A 99 -12.43 -4.64 -0.24
C ASP A 99 -11.54 -3.42 0.09
N THR A 100 -11.64 -2.36 -0.69
CA THR A 100 -10.78 -1.18 -0.52
C THR A 100 -11.02 -0.42 0.77
N ASP A 101 -12.20 -0.54 1.37
CA ASP A 101 -12.62 0.28 2.51
C ASP A 101 -12.43 -0.43 3.86
N THR A 102 -12.36 -1.77 3.88
CA THR A 102 -12.29 -2.54 5.12
C THR A 102 -10.96 -3.25 5.35
N ALA A 103 -10.29 -3.73 4.30
CA ALA A 103 -9.02 -4.46 4.46
C ALA A 103 -8.13 -4.26 3.24
N SER A 104 -7.52 -3.07 3.14
CA SER A 104 -6.61 -2.72 2.05
C SER A 104 -5.47 -1.82 2.47
N ILE A 105 -4.40 -1.86 1.69
CA ILE A 105 -3.29 -0.91 1.73
C ILE A 105 -3.00 -0.49 0.30
N VAL A 106 -2.98 0.81 0.05
CA VAL A 106 -2.56 1.40 -1.21
C VAL A 106 -1.37 2.32 -0.95
N VAL A 107 -0.30 2.12 -1.68
CA VAL A 107 0.92 2.93 -1.60
C VAL A 107 1.16 3.58 -2.95
N ASN A 108 1.26 4.89 -2.99
CA ASN A 108 1.58 5.67 -4.18
C ASN A 108 2.36 6.94 -3.81
N GLU A 109 2.59 7.84 -4.76
CA GLU A 109 3.35 9.09 -4.52
C GLU A 109 2.73 10.01 -3.45
N LYS A 110 1.42 9.88 -3.16
CA LYS A 110 0.74 10.66 -2.11
C LYS A 110 0.97 10.08 -0.72
N GLY A 111 1.45 8.84 -0.63
CA GLY A 111 1.74 8.15 0.62
C GLY A 111 1.05 6.80 0.76
N VAL A 112 0.73 6.44 1.99
CA VAL A 112 0.07 5.17 2.34
C VAL A 112 -1.37 5.43 2.74
N CYS A 113 -2.30 4.82 2.04
CA CYS A 113 -3.72 4.84 2.36
C CYS A 113 -4.14 3.46 2.86
N MET A 114 -4.73 3.39 4.04
CA MET A 114 -5.28 2.16 4.62
C MET A 114 -6.80 2.24 4.63
N ASN A 115 -7.46 1.16 4.20
CA ASN A 115 -8.91 1.01 4.22
C ASN A 115 -9.65 2.22 3.62
N GLY A 116 -9.26 2.59 2.39
CA GLY A 116 -9.88 3.73 1.68
C GLY A 116 -9.74 5.09 2.38
N GLY A 117 -8.85 5.20 3.39
CA GLY A 117 -8.68 6.41 4.18
C GLY A 117 -9.74 6.62 5.27
N SER A 118 -10.64 5.67 5.49
CA SER A 118 -11.74 5.75 6.46
C SER A 118 -11.28 5.87 7.92
N LEU A 119 -10.03 5.44 8.21
CA LEU A 119 -9.42 5.50 9.54
C LEU A 119 -8.66 6.81 9.82
N GLY A 120 -8.78 7.82 8.96
CA GLY A 120 -8.14 9.12 9.14
C GLY A 120 -6.61 9.15 9.00
N GLY A 121 -6.01 8.05 8.52
CA GLY A 121 -4.58 7.92 8.27
C GLY A 121 -3.76 7.43 9.46
N LEU A 122 -2.46 7.25 9.22
CA LEU A 122 -1.49 6.91 10.26
C LEU A 122 -1.08 8.16 11.02
N VAL A 123 -1.16 8.09 12.33
CA VAL A 123 -0.75 9.21 13.17
C VAL A 123 0.78 9.25 13.28
N LYS A 124 1.35 10.43 13.09
CA LYS A 124 2.78 10.65 13.35
C LYS A 124 3.03 10.57 14.86
N GLY A 125 3.88 9.66 15.29
CA GLY A 125 4.18 9.44 16.70
C GLY A 125 4.66 10.69 17.42
N GLU A 126 5.46 11.53 16.75
CA GLU A 126 5.98 12.79 17.27
C GLU A 126 4.87 13.82 17.59
N ASP A 127 3.89 13.95 16.69
CA ASP A 127 2.76 14.86 16.87
C ASP A 127 1.86 14.43 18.03
N ILE A 128 1.59 13.12 18.16
CA ILE A 128 0.85 12.57 19.29
C ILE A 128 1.60 12.80 20.60
N THR A 129 2.89 12.45 20.64
CA THR A 129 3.70 12.61 21.84
C THR A 129 3.72 14.08 22.30
N THR A 130 3.87 15.01 21.37
CA THR A 130 3.83 16.44 21.66
C THR A 130 2.47 16.86 22.25
N ARG A 131 1.36 16.42 21.66
CA ARG A 131 0.00 16.71 22.16
C ARG A 131 -0.27 16.08 23.52
N LEU A 132 0.16 14.85 23.74
CA LEU A 132 0.04 14.17 25.04
C LEU A 132 0.85 14.89 26.12
N ASN A 133 2.07 15.31 25.84
CA ASN A 133 2.90 16.08 26.74
C ASN A 133 2.25 17.44 27.11
N LEU A 134 1.58 18.10 26.16
CA LEU A 134 0.83 19.34 26.45
C LEU A 134 -0.36 19.07 27.36
N ILE A 135 -1.13 18.03 27.12
CA ILE A 135 -2.25 17.61 27.98
C ILE A 135 -1.76 17.28 29.39
N GLU A 136 -0.67 16.51 29.50
CA GLU A 136 -0.07 16.17 30.80
C GLU A 136 0.39 17.44 31.54
N LYS A 137 1.01 18.38 30.84
CA LYS A 137 1.43 19.67 31.43
C LYS A 137 0.23 20.47 31.94
N ASP A 138 -0.89 20.48 31.21
CA ASP A 138 -2.09 21.21 31.63
C ASP A 138 -2.81 20.53 32.80
N ILE A 139 -2.83 19.19 32.83
CA ILE A 139 -3.30 18.41 33.98
C ILE A 139 -2.44 18.72 35.22
N ASN A 140 -1.12 18.77 35.07
CA ASN A 140 -0.22 19.08 36.17
C ASN A 140 -0.42 20.52 36.71
N LYS A 141 -0.66 21.48 35.82
CA LYS A 141 -1.02 22.85 36.25
C LYS A 141 -2.34 22.87 37.03
N LEU A 142 -3.35 22.12 36.55
CA LEU A 142 -4.61 22.00 37.23
C LEU A 142 -4.44 21.40 38.63
N LYS A 143 -3.67 20.30 38.73
CA LYS A 143 -3.32 19.69 40.02
C LYS A 143 -2.64 20.67 40.95
N GLN A 144 -1.68 21.46 40.46
CA GLN A 144 -1.00 22.50 41.25
C GLN A 144 -1.98 23.56 41.75
N ALA A 145 -2.90 24.03 40.90
CA ALA A 145 -3.92 25.00 41.28
C ALA A 145 -4.80 24.46 42.41
N PHE A 146 -5.25 23.21 42.32
CA PHE A 146 -6.05 22.57 43.38
C PHE A 146 -5.21 22.31 44.66
N THR A 147 -3.93 22.00 44.52
CA THR A 147 -3.05 21.80 45.68
C THR A 147 -2.88 23.11 46.47
N SER A 148 -2.72 24.23 45.76
CA SER A 148 -2.56 25.54 46.39
C SER A 148 -3.89 26.17 46.83
N TRP A 149 -5.05 25.66 46.37
CA TRP A 149 -6.35 26.17 46.73
C TRP A 149 -6.68 25.90 48.22
N SER A 150 -7.12 26.93 48.93
CA SER A 150 -7.61 26.83 50.32
C SER A 150 -9.15 26.84 50.31
N PRO A 151 -9.82 25.68 50.45
CA PRO A 151 -11.27 25.61 50.48
C PRO A 151 -11.84 26.31 51.73
N VAL A 152 -13.00 26.95 51.58
CA VAL A 152 -13.73 27.53 52.71
C VAL A 152 -14.32 26.38 53.55
N PRO A 153 -14.30 26.51 54.89
CA PRO A 153 -14.90 25.49 55.75
C PRO A 153 -16.37 25.25 55.39
N GLN A 154 -16.77 23.94 55.30
CA GLN A 154 -18.12 23.46 55.05
C GLN A 154 -18.69 23.64 53.62
N ASP A 155 -17.90 23.99 52.63
CA ASP A 155 -18.30 24.11 51.21
C ASP A 155 -18.11 22.81 50.39
N GLY A 156 -17.60 21.73 51.00
CA GLY A 156 -17.26 20.49 50.32
C GLY A 156 -15.97 20.51 49.52
N GLY A 157 -15.29 21.66 49.43
CA GLY A 157 -14.07 21.85 48.64
C GLY A 157 -12.91 21.00 49.12
N ALA A 158 -12.85 20.67 50.41
CA ALA A 158 -11.82 19.79 50.96
C ALA A 158 -11.88 18.37 50.35
N ALA A 159 -13.07 17.82 50.19
CA ALA A 159 -13.26 16.51 49.58
C ALA A 159 -12.89 16.51 48.09
N LEU A 160 -13.30 17.57 47.37
CA LEU A 160 -12.94 17.76 45.95
C LEU A 160 -11.42 17.89 45.75
N LYS A 161 -10.75 18.68 46.60
CA LYS A 161 -9.31 18.84 46.59
C LYS A 161 -8.58 17.49 46.74
N LEU A 162 -8.97 16.69 47.72
CA LEU A 162 -8.38 15.35 47.94
C LEU A 162 -8.60 14.44 46.72
N SER A 163 -9.79 14.43 46.15
CA SER A 163 -10.12 13.61 44.97
C SER A 163 -9.24 13.96 43.76
N LEU A 164 -8.98 15.24 43.51
CA LEU A 164 -8.21 15.70 42.36
C LEU A 164 -6.69 15.54 42.53
N ILE A 165 -6.17 15.52 43.75
CA ILE A 165 -4.74 15.30 44.01
C ILE A 165 -4.37 13.83 43.78
N HIS A 166 -5.33 12.88 43.93
CA HIS A 166 -5.08 11.44 43.80
C HIS A 166 -5.35 10.88 42.39
N ILE A 167 -5.73 11.68 41.43
CA ILE A 167 -5.79 11.31 40.01
C ILE A 167 -4.37 11.37 39.42
#